data_86b0c36354bec82cc3527e2f8264c02e
#
_entry.id   86b0c36354bec82cc3527e2f8264c02e
#
_cell.length_a   1.000
_cell.length_b   1.000
_cell.length_c   1.000
_cell.angle_alpha   90.00
_cell.angle_beta   90.00
_cell.angle_gamma   90.00
#
_symmetry.space_group_name_H-M   'P 1'
#
loop_
_entity.id
_entity.type
_entity.pdbx_description
1 polymer ?
#
loop_
_entity_poly.entity_id
_entity_poly.type
_entity_poly.pdbx_seq_one_letter_code
_entity_poly.pdbx_strand_id
1 'polypeptide(L)'
;MMADRAYFDWNATAPLREEAREAVCAALALTGNASSVHAEGRAARRLIEQAREEVARLVGAESRNVTFTSGATEANVLALTPAIEIGGRREPRDRLFISAIEHPSVLSGGRFDAGQVEVLPVTSSGVLDLD
;
A
#
# COMPACT_ATOMS: atom_id res chain seq x y z
N MET A 1 -12.87 -9.24 -38.18
CA MET A 1 -12.06 -9.74 -37.06
C MET A 1 -11.50 -8.53 -36.35
N MET A 2 -11.96 -8.20 -35.13
CA MET A 2 -11.25 -7.23 -34.31
C MET A 2 -9.93 -7.86 -33.89
N ALA A 3 -8.81 -7.15 -34.14
CA ALA A 3 -7.52 -7.59 -33.64
C ALA A 3 -7.59 -7.68 -32.11
N ASP A 4 -7.18 -8.81 -31.54
CA ASP A 4 -7.06 -8.95 -30.09
C ASP A 4 -6.10 -7.84 -29.58
N ARG A 5 -6.66 -6.89 -28.86
CA ARG A 5 -5.90 -5.80 -28.29
C ARG A 5 -5.16 -6.30 -27.06
N ALA A 6 -3.83 -6.33 -27.12
CA ALA A 6 -3.00 -6.60 -25.95
C ALA A 6 -3.00 -5.38 -25.01
N TYR A 7 -3.28 -5.62 -23.73
CA TYR A 7 -3.20 -4.61 -22.67
C TYR A 7 -1.89 -4.79 -21.90
N PHE A 8 -1.05 -3.75 -21.86
CA PHE A 8 0.28 -3.79 -21.26
C PHE A 8 0.45 -2.85 -20.06
N ASP A 9 -0.50 -1.97 -19.80
CA ASP A 9 -0.40 -0.96 -18.74
C ASP A 9 -0.80 -1.52 -17.35
N TRP A 10 -0.11 -2.57 -16.94
CA TRP A 10 -0.39 -3.24 -15.68
C TRP A 10 0.01 -2.41 -14.44
N ASN A 11 0.88 -1.41 -14.62
CA ASN A 11 1.22 -0.46 -13.56
C ASN A 11 0.06 0.46 -13.22
N ALA A 12 -0.75 0.85 -14.20
CA ALA A 12 -1.97 1.62 -13.95
C ALA A 12 -3.06 0.75 -13.35
N THR A 13 -3.32 -0.44 -13.94
CA THR A 13 -4.30 -1.39 -13.41
C THR A 13 -3.97 -2.79 -13.93
N ALA A 14 -3.72 -3.72 -13.03
CA ALA A 14 -3.59 -5.13 -13.38
C ALA A 14 -4.96 -5.76 -13.63
N PRO A 15 -5.11 -6.63 -14.66
CA PRO A 15 -6.34 -7.41 -14.83
C PRO A 15 -6.67 -8.21 -13.57
N LEU A 16 -7.94 -8.19 -13.17
CA LEU A 16 -8.39 -8.93 -12.00
C LEU A 16 -8.31 -10.44 -12.29
N ARG A 17 -7.61 -11.18 -11.46
CA ARG A 17 -7.52 -12.62 -11.53
C ARG A 17 -8.84 -13.24 -11.10
N GLU A 18 -9.18 -14.39 -11.69
CA GLU A 18 -10.45 -15.07 -11.42
C GLU A 18 -10.58 -15.46 -9.95
N GLU A 19 -9.52 -15.99 -9.34
CA GLU A 19 -9.51 -16.37 -7.92
C GLU A 19 -9.73 -15.16 -6.99
N ALA A 20 -9.20 -13.97 -7.38
CA ALA A 20 -9.42 -12.75 -6.63
C ALA A 20 -10.87 -12.27 -6.75
N ARG A 21 -11.47 -12.36 -7.94
CA ARG A 21 -12.88 -12.05 -8.18
C ARG A 21 -13.79 -12.94 -7.34
N GLU A 22 -13.52 -14.24 -7.32
CA GLU A 22 -14.29 -15.21 -6.52
C GLU A 22 -14.19 -14.91 -5.03
N ALA A 23 -12.99 -14.62 -4.52
CA ALA A 23 -12.78 -14.27 -3.13
C ALA A 23 -13.52 -12.99 -2.72
N VAL A 24 -13.52 -11.96 -3.59
CA VAL A 24 -14.28 -10.72 -3.36
C VAL A 24 -15.79 -11.01 -3.33
N CYS A 25 -16.31 -11.78 -4.28
CA CYS A 25 -17.72 -12.14 -4.31
C CYS A 25 -18.14 -12.93 -3.05
N ALA A 26 -17.31 -13.88 -2.61
CA ALA A 26 -17.55 -14.64 -1.38
C ALA A 26 -17.53 -13.74 -0.14
N ALA A 27 -16.60 -12.79 -0.06
CA ALA A 27 -16.52 -11.84 1.05
C ALA A 27 -17.73 -10.90 1.11
N LEU A 28 -18.22 -10.41 -0.05
CA LEU A 28 -19.40 -9.56 -0.14
C LEU A 28 -20.70 -10.28 0.28
N ALA A 29 -20.75 -11.60 0.19
CA ALA A 29 -21.89 -12.38 0.66
C ALA A 29 -21.93 -12.56 2.18
N LEU A 30 -20.87 -12.21 2.90
CA LEU A 30 -20.82 -12.30 4.37
C LEU A 30 -21.54 -11.11 4.99
N THR A 31 -22.41 -11.40 5.97
CA THR A 31 -23.00 -10.38 6.81
C THR A 31 -22.23 -10.32 8.12
N GLY A 32 -21.61 -9.18 8.41
CA GLY A 32 -20.92 -9.02 9.70
C GLY A 32 -20.04 -7.78 9.76
N ASN A 33 -20.01 -7.19 10.93
CA ASN A 33 -19.05 -6.12 11.26
C ASN A 33 -17.90 -6.75 12.05
N ALA A 34 -16.66 -6.65 11.54
CA ALA A 34 -15.47 -7.22 12.16
C ALA A 34 -15.19 -6.72 13.60
N SER A 35 -15.81 -5.60 14.00
CA SER A 35 -15.71 -5.05 15.37
C SER A 35 -16.74 -5.64 16.32
N SER A 36 -17.74 -6.41 15.83
CA SER A 36 -18.78 -7.00 16.64
C SER A 36 -18.32 -8.30 17.27
N VAL A 37 -18.84 -8.59 18.49
CA VAL A 37 -18.46 -9.76 19.28
C VAL A 37 -19.27 -11.03 18.97
N HIS A 38 -20.36 -10.92 18.23
CA HIS A 38 -21.21 -12.06 17.84
C HIS A 38 -20.57 -12.91 16.73
N ALA A 39 -21.20 -14.02 16.37
CA ALA A 39 -20.61 -15.02 15.47
C ALA A 39 -20.25 -14.45 14.08
N GLU A 40 -21.13 -13.65 13.49
CA GLU A 40 -20.96 -13.03 12.19
C GLU A 40 -19.80 -12.03 12.20
N GLY A 41 -19.68 -11.20 13.25
CA GLY A 41 -18.57 -10.26 13.42
C GLY A 41 -17.23 -11.00 13.56
N ARG A 42 -17.20 -12.09 14.33
CA ARG A 42 -16.00 -12.93 14.44
C ARG A 42 -15.63 -13.61 13.12
N ALA A 43 -16.61 -13.99 12.30
CA ALA A 43 -16.36 -14.54 10.96
C ALA A 43 -15.74 -13.51 10.03
N ALA A 44 -16.28 -12.29 9.99
CA ALA A 44 -15.71 -11.18 9.22
C ALA A 44 -14.29 -10.85 9.68
N ARG A 45 -14.05 -10.81 10.99
CA ARG A 45 -12.71 -10.56 11.55
C ARG A 45 -11.71 -11.64 11.16
N ARG A 46 -12.08 -12.92 11.23
CA ARG A 46 -11.20 -14.02 10.80
C ARG A 46 -10.77 -13.87 9.35
N LEU A 47 -11.67 -13.49 8.45
CA LEU A 47 -11.34 -13.27 7.03
C LEU A 47 -10.27 -12.18 6.87
N ILE A 48 -10.40 -11.06 7.59
CA ILE A 48 -9.43 -9.96 7.55
C ILE A 48 -8.07 -10.42 8.09
N GLU A 49 -8.06 -11.14 9.22
CA GLU A 49 -6.79 -11.61 9.81
C GLU A 49 -6.11 -12.68 8.94
N GLN A 50 -6.86 -13.57 8.30
CA GLN A 50 -6.30 -14.53 7.32
C GLN A 50 -5.65 -13.80 6.15
N ALA A 51 -6.33 -12.80 5.56
CA ALA A 51 -5.76 -11.99 4.48
C ALA A 51 -4.48 -11.26 4.94
N ARG A 52 -4.45 -10.77 6.18
CA ARG A 52 -3.27 -10.12 6.78
C ARG A 52 -2.10 -11.08 6.91
N GLU A 53 -2.34 -12.29 7.36
CA GLU A 53 -1.32 -13.34 7.48
C GLU A 53 -0.77 -13.75 6.11
N GLU A 54 -1.62 -13.83 5.10
CA GLU A 54 -1.20 -14.18 3.73
C GLU A 54 -0.33 -13.09 3.11
N VAL A 55 -0.71 -11.81 3.27
CA VAL A 55 0.12 -10.68 2.83
C VAL A 55 1.45 -10.67 3.57
N ALA A 56 1.45 -10.85 4.88
CA ALA A 56 2.67 -10.92 5.69
C ALA A 56 3.61 -12.02 5.19
N ARG A 57 3.08 -13.21 4.93
CA ARG A 57 3.85 -14.35 4.40
C ARG A 57 4.45 -14.04 3.02
N LEU A 58 3.69 -13.38 2.14
CA LEU A 58 4.15 -13.00 0.80
C LEU A 58 5.36 -12.08 0.83
N VAL A 59 5.41 -11.16 1.80
CA VAL A 59 6.49 -10.15 1.91
C VAL A 59 7.54 -10.50 2.98
N GLY A 60 7.44 -11.65 3.63
CA GLY A 60 8.37 -12.08 4.67
C GLY A 60 8.28 -11.25 5.96
N ALA A 61 7.09 -10.71 6.27
CA ALA A 61 6.84 -9.91 7.46
C ALA A 61 5.99 -10.66 8.51
N GLU A 62 5.85 -10.09 9.70
CA GLU A 62 4.87 -10.54 10.69
C GLU A 62 3.51 -9.87 10.42
N SER A 63 2.40 -10.58 10.64
CA SER A 63 1.05 -10.06 10.37
C SER A 63 0.73 -8.77 11.14
N ARG A 64 1.26 -8.60 12.35
CA ARG A 64 1.13 -7.35 13.14
C ARG A 64 1.73 -6.13 12.46
N ASN A 65 2.65 -6.31 11.50
CA ASN A 65 3.31 -5.24 10.75
C ASN A 65 2.59 -4.92 9.42
N VAL A 66 1.49 -5.60 9.12
CA VAL A 66 0.68 -5.34 7.93
C VAL A 66 -0.50 -4.44 8.30
N THR A 67 -0.64 -3.32 7.62
CA THR A 67 -1.78 -2.41 7.76
C THR A 67 -2.50 -2.30 6.43
N PHE A 68 -3.80 -2.58 6.43
CA PHE A 68 -4.65 -2.34 5.26
C PHE A 68 -5.06 -0.87 5.20
N THR A 69 -5.02 -0.31 4.01
CA THR A 69 -5.41 1.06 3.70
C THR A 69 -6.43 1.09 2.56
N SER A 70 -7.04 2.23 2.29
CA SER A 70 -7.96 2.41 1.16
C SER A 70 -7.26 2.35 -0.20
N GLY A 71 -5.93 2.49 -0.23
CA GLY A 71 -5.14 2.43 -1.46
C GLY A 71 -3.70 2.92 -1.25
N ALA A 72 -2.91 2.86 -2.33
CA ALA A 72 -1.48 3.20 -2.28
C ALA A 72 -1.22 4.66 -1.85
N THR A 73 -2.10 5.60 -2.19
CA THR A 73 -1.96 7.00 -1.77
C THR A 73 -2.00 7.13 -0.24
N GLU A 74 -2.96 6.49 0.43
CA GLU A 74 -3.03 6.50 1.89
C GLU A 74 -1.83 5.77 2.50
N ALA A 75 -1.43 4.62 1.93
CA ALA A 75 -0.26 3.89 2.37
C ALA A 75 1.02 4.74 2.30
N ASN A 76 1.22 5.49 1.20
CA ASN A 76 2.36 6.40 1.05
C ASN A 76 2.32 7.53 2.07
N VAL A 77 1.16 8.15 2.32
CA VAL A 77 1.02 9.20 3.34
C VAL A 77 1.36 8.68 4.74
N LEU A 78 0.97 7.43 5.06
CA LEU A 78 1.31 6.82 6.34
C LEU A 78 2.79 6.47 6.43
N ALA A 79 3.38 5.92 5.37
CA ALA A 79 4.80 5.56 5.33
C ALA A 79 5.70 6.80 5.37
N LEU A 80 5.33 7.85 4.65
CA LEU A 80 6.06 9.12 4.60
C LEU A 80 5.61 10.05 5.74
N THR A 81 5.87 9.62 6.97
CA THR A 81 5.55 10.36 8.19
C THR A 81 6.84 10.69 8.92
N PRO A 82 7.07 11.98 9.31
CA PRO A 82 8.33 12.42 9.91
C PRO A 82 8.61 11.82 11.29
N ALA A 83 7.60 11.26 11.94
CA ALA A 83 7.75 10.63 13.25
C ALA A 83 7.14 9.24 13.26
N ILE A 84 7.95 8.25 12.90
CA ILE A 84 7.58 6.83 12.90
C ILE A 84 7.95 6.22 14.25
N GLU A 85 7.05 5.41 14.80
CA GLU A 85 7.34 4.60 15.98
C GLU A 85 7.88 3.24 15.53
N ILE A 86 9.14 2.95 15.88
CA ILE A 86 9.80 1.69 15.57
C ILE A 86 10.20 1.03 16.90
N GLY A 87 9.68 -0.16 17.16
CA GLY A 87 10.01 -0.91 18.37
C GLY A 87 9.68 -0.17 19.69
N GLY A 88 8.59 0.62 19.71
CA GLY A 88 8.17 1.41 20.86
C GLY A 88 8.98 2.70 21.06
N ARG A 89 9.82 3.06 20.11
CA ARG A 89 10.56 4.33 20.11
C ARG A 89 10.12 5.21 18.96
N ARG A 90 9.83 6.46 19.26
CA ARG A 90 9.53 7.46 18.24
C ARG A 90 10.87 7.99 17.70
N GLU A 91 11.14 7.69 16.44
CA GLU A 91 12.32 8.16 15.73
C GLU A 91 11.93 9.28 14.77
N PRO A 92 12.19 10.55 15.10
CA PRO A 92 11.92 11.66 14.18
C PRO A 92 12.85 11.58 12.96
N ARG A 93 12.32 11.97 11.81
CA ARG A 93 13.05 12.15 10.55
C ARG A 93 12.94 13.63 10.17
N ASP A 94 14.05 14.26 9.91
CA ASP A 94 14.10 15.68 9.63
C ASP A 94 13.98 16.00 8.13
N ARG A 95 14.26 15.02 7.29
CA ARG A 95 14.25 15.15 5.83
C ARG A 95 13.66 13.93 5.15
N LEU A 96 13.04 14.19 4.01
CA LEU A 96 12.54 13.19 3.08
C LEU A 96 13.22 13.44 1.71
N PHE A 97 13.93 12.43 1.22
CA PHE A 97 14.51 12.42 -0.13
C PHE A 97 13.63 11.56 -1.03
N ILE A 98 13.20 12.12 -2.15
CA ILE A 98 12.35 11.41 -3.13
C ILE A 98 12.91 11.61 -4.53
N SER A 99 12.74 10.63 -5.41
CA SER A 99 13.17 10.78 -6.80
C SER A 99 12.20 11.65 -7.60
N ALA A 100 12.69 12.34 -8.63
CA ALA A 100 11.88 13.22 -9.49
C ALA A 100 10.82 12.45 -10.31
N ILE A 101 10.91 11.11 -10.39
CA ILE A 101 10.03 10.26 -11.19
C ILE A 101 9.01 9.48 -10.35
N GLU A 102 8.83 9.84 -9.10
CA GLU A 102 7.89 9.18 -8.21
C GLU A 102 6.41 9.44 -8.57
N HIS A 103 5.55 8.57 -8.09
CA HIS A 103 4.11 8.79 -8.19
C HIS A 103 3.71 10.07 -7.43
N PRO A 104 2.69 10.84 -7.88
CA PRO A 104 2.24 12.07 -7.23
C PRO A 104 1.98 11.94 -5.71
N SER A 105 1.52 10.78 -5.24
CA SER A 105 1.31 10.54 -3.81
C SER A 105 2.59 10.48 -2.98
N VAL A 106 3.76 10.24 -3.62
CA VAL A 106 5.08 10.32 -3.01
C VAL A 106 5.64 11.73 -3.17
N LEU A 107 5.51 12.33 -4.38
CA LEU A 107 5.95 13.70 -4.66
C LEU A 107 5.28 14.74 -3.77
N SER A 108 4.08 14.46 -3.27
CA SER A 108 3.40 15.33 -2.29
C SER A 108 4.09 15.39 -0.92
N GLY A 109 5.09 14.53 -0.66
CA GLY A 109 5.88 14.53 0.57
C GLY A 109 5.19 13.88 1.79
N GLY A 110 4.04 13.25 1.61
CA GLY A 110 3.32 12.61 2.71
C GLY A 110 2.91 13.61 3.79
N ARG A 111 3.47 13.44 5.01
CA ARG A 111 3.23 14.32 6.18
C ARG A 111 4.44 15.18 6.53
N PHE A 112 5.46 15.22 5.68
CA PHE A 112 6.59 16.14 5.84
C PHE A 112 6.21 17.55 5.41
N ASP A 113 6.73 18.55 6.09
CA ASP A 113 6.62 19.95 5.65
C ASP A 113 7.40 20.14 4.33
N ALA A 114 6.95 21.06 3.48
CA ALA A 114 7.56 21.29 2.18
C ALA A 114 9.08 21.59 2.25
N GLY A 115 9.53 22.26 3.31
CA GLY A 115 10.94 22.55 3.55
C GLY A 115 11.79 21.34 3.97
N GLN A 116 11.15 20.21 4.28
CA GLN A 116 11.80 18.97 4.66
C GLN A 116 11.89 17.97 3.51
N VAL A 117 11.23 18.26 2.37
CA VAL A 117 11.20 17.39 1.19
C VAL A 117 12.23 17.87 0.18
N GLU A 118 13.11 16.98 -0.24
CA GLU A 118 14.12 17.21 -1.25
C GLU A 118 13.91 16.25 -2.41
N VAL A 119 13.67 16.81 -3.59
CA VAL A 119 13.48 16.04 -4.82
C VAL A 119 14.83 15.83 -5.49
N LEU A 120 15.27 14.59 -5.56
CA LEU A 120 16.53 14.21 -6.18
C LEU A 120 16.36 14.06 -7.69
N PRO A 121 17.28 14.63 -8.49
CA PRO A 121 17.26 14.50 -9.94
C PRO A 121 17.50 13.05 -10.37
N VAL A 122 17.10 12.75 -11.60
CA VAL A 122 17.34 11.45 -12.23
C VAL A 122 17.97 11.64 -13.61
N THR A 123 18.82 10.70 -13.98
CA THR A 123 19.40 10.62 -15.32
C THR A 123 18.34 10.30 -16.37
N SER A 124 18.70 10.39 -17.65
CA SER A 124 17.81 10.00 -18.77
C SER A 124 17.42 8.51 -18.76
N SER A 125 18.16 7.67 -18.03
CA SER A 125 17.85 6.25 -17.81
C SER A 125 16.97 5.99 -16.57
N GLY A 126 16.55 7.04 -15.83
CA GLY A 126 15.70 6.92 -14.65
C GLY A 126 16.42 6.49 -13.38
N VAL A 127 17.74 6.56 -13.35
CA VAL A 127 18.56 6.30 -12.16
C VAL A 127 18.78 7.62 -11.41
N LEU A 128 18.83 7.59 -10.07
CA LEU A 128 19.18 8.78 -9.29
C LEU A 128 20.52 9.37 -9.75
N ASP A 129 20.54 10.67 -9.95
CA ASP A 129 21.74 11.46 -10.27
C ASP A 129 22.25 12.05 -8.95
N LEU A 130 23.36 11.52 -8.48
CA LEU A 130 23.95 11.89 -7.19
C LEU A 130 25.27 12.66 -7.33
N ASP A 131 25.61 13.08 -8.56
CA ASP A 131 26.83 13.84 -8.87
C ASP A 131 26.67 15.35 -8.63
#